data_e84bc949fb18d61bb5fee22e6e55afe6
#
_entry.id   e84bc949fb18d61bb5fee22e6e55afe6
#
_cell.length_a   1.000
_cell.length_b   1.000
_cell.length_c   1.000
_cell.angle_alpha   90.00
_cell.angle_beta   90.00
_cell.angle_gamma   90.00
#
_symmetry.space_group_name_H-M   'P 1'
#
loop_
_entity.id
_entity.type
_entity.pdbx_description
1 polymer ?
#
loop_
_entity_poly.entity_id
_entity_poly.type
_entity_poly.pdbx_seq_one_letter_code
_entity_poly.pdbx_strand_id
1 'polypeptide(L)'
;IDQYKQNHRKYYQENKEAVLVQAAEYREANKEEIRKRDNAYKARNREKLRLKQSEYQRLNSELRNEYTRKYRKNRRQADKLFAIKQNMRARFRFELAKRGEEQLIKANQYLGCSWIFLRDYLAEKFTDGMSWENYGDWHVDHVIPLASAKSKEELIRLWHYSNLQPLWASDNILKGAKMPDQLVA
;
A
#
# COMPACT_ATOMS: atom_id res chain seq x y z
N ILE A 1 -44.85 18.99 -15.88
CA ILE A 1 -43.74 18.36 -15.11
C ILE A 1 -42.40 18.95 -15.53
N ASP A 2 -42.16 19.24 -16.81
CA ASP A 2 -40.86 19.74 -17.31
C ASP A 2 -40.61 21.20 -16.92
N GLN A 3 -41.65 22.06 -16.97
CA GLN A 3 -41.53 23.47 -16.56
C GLN A 3 -41.14 23.61 -15.06
N TYR A 4 -41.75 22.80 -14.21
CA TYR A 4 -41.40 22.78 -12.77
C TYR A 4 -39.93 22.39 -12.54
N LYS A 5 -39.46 21.34 -13.23
CA LYS A 5 -38.04 20.90 -13.13
C LYS A 5 -37.07 21.96 -13.63
N GLN A 6 -37.41 22.67 -14.70
CA GLN A 6 -36.62 23.77 -15.25
C GLN A 6 -36.51 24.94 -14.27
N ASN A 7 -37.65 25.36 -13.69
CA ASN A 7 -37.70 26.45 -12.72
C ASN A 7 -36.91 26.08 -11.45
N HIS A 8 -37.02 24.81 -10.99
CA HIS A 8 -36.26 24.35 -9.84
C HIS A 8 -34.74 24.31 -10.11
N ARG A 9 -34.31 23.90 -11.32
CA ARG A 9 -32.87 23.92 -11.71
C ARG A 9 -32.35 25.35 -11.76
N LYS A 10 -33.13 26.28 -12.33
CA LYS A 10 -32.74 27.70 -12.40
C LYS A 10 -32.59 28.30 -11.00
N TYR A 11 -33.58 28.11 -10.14
CA TYR A 11 -33.54 28.56 -8.75
C TYR A 11 -32.33 28.01 -8.01
N TYR A 12 -32.02 26.69 -8.17
CA TYR A 12 -30.86 26.08 -7.53
C TYR A 12 -29.54 26.66 -8.04
N GLN A 13 -29.40 26.94 -9.34
CA GLN A 13 -28.19 27.54 -9.90
C GLN A 13 -27.98 28.97 -9.38
N GLU A 14 -29.07 29.76 -9.33
CA GLU A 14 -29.01 31.14 -8.83
C GLU A 14 -28.73 31.26 -7.33
N ASN A 15 -29.15 30.26 -6.54
CA ASN A 15 -29.06 30.27 -5.08
C ASN A 15 -28.13 29.18 -4.52
N LYS A 16 -27.25 28.61 -5.35
CA LYS A 16 -26.46 27.41 -5.01
C LYS A 16 -25.68 27.55 -3.72
N GLU A 17 -25.01 28.68 -3.53
CA GLU A 17 -24.18 28.90 -2.32
C GLU A 17 -25.05 28.95 -1.06
N ALA A 18 -26.13 29.70 -1.06
CA ALA A 18 -27.04 29.80 0.08
C ALA A 18 -27.66 28.43 0.42
N VAL A 19 -28.09 27.68 -0.61
CA VAL A 19 -28.63 26.32 -0.40
C VAL A 19 -27.61 25.36 0.19
N LEU A 20 -26.35 25.45 -0.25
CA LEU A 20 -25.27 24.59 0.29
C LEU A 20 -24.92 24.96 1.74
N VAL A 21 -24.88 26.24 2.08
CA VAL A 21 -24.67 26.72 3.46
C VAL A 21 -25.78 26.24 4.37
N GLN A 22 -27.03 26.48 4.00
CA GLN A 22 -28.18 26.04 4.79
C GLN A 22 -28.20 24.51 4.98
N ALA A 23 -27.86 23.75 3.93
CA ALA A 23 -27.79 22.30 4.01
C ALA A 23 -26.63 21.82 4.92
N ALA A 24 -25.52 22.56 4.97
CA ALA A 24 -24.42 22.26 5.87
C ALA A 24 -24.78 22.54 7.34
N GLU A 25 -25.38 23.68 7.61
CA GLU A 25 -25.88 24.05 8.95
C GLU A 25 -26.91 23.03 9.46
N TYR A 26 -27.88 22.67 8.62
CA TYR A 26 -28.87 21.64 8.98
C TYR A 26 -28.20 20.29 9.33
N ARG A 27 -27.21 19.85 8.52
CA ARG A 27 -26.50 18.59 8.78
C ARG A 27 -25.71 18.63 10.08
N GLU A 28 -25.07 19.73 10.38
CA GLU A 28 -24.30 19.86 11.62
C GLU A 28 -25.25 19.91 12.83
N ALA A 29 -26.33 20.70 12.77
CA ALA A 29 -27.33 20.77 13.82
C ALA A 29 -28.02 19.42 14.11
N ASN A 30 -28.22 18.58 13.09
CA ASN A 30 -28.95 17.30 13.20
C ASN A 30 -28.05 16.07 13.06
N LYS A 31 -26.76 16.21 13.19
CA LYS A 31 -25.72 15.18 12.94
C LYS A 31 -25.99 13.85 13.64
N GLU A 32 -26.29 13.90 14.93
CA GLU A 32 -26.52 12.68 15.73
C GLU A 32 -27.84 11.98 15.34
N GLU A 33 -28.87 12.72 15.02
CA GLU A 33 -30.15 12.15 14.58
C GLU A 33 -30.01 11.51 13.21
N ILE A 34 -29.36 12.19 12.26
CA ILE A 34 -29.05 11.65 10.95
C ILE A 34 -28.23 10.35 11.08
N ARG A 35 -27.21 10.34 11.94
CA ARG A 35 -26.39 9.16 12.21
C ARG A 35 -27.19 7.99 12.76
N LYS A 36 -28.09 8.24 13.73
CA LYS A 36 -28.96 7.21 14.30
C LYS A 36 -29.88 6.62 13.23
N ARG A 37 -30.52 7.47 12.43
CA ARG A 37 -31.39 7.07 11.34
C ARG A 37 -30.65 6.24 10.30
N ASP A 38 -29.47 6.69 9.87
CA ASP A 38 -28.67 6.00 8.86
C ASP A 38 -28.16 4.65 9.36
N ASN A 39 -27.77 4.57 10.62
CA ASN A 39 -27.37 3.30 11.26
C ASN A 39 -28.55 2.32 11.35
N ALA A 40 -29.73 2.80 11.72
CA ALA A 40 -30.94 1.98 11.76
C ALA A 40 -31.34 1.49 10.35
N TYR A 41 -31.21 2.34 9.33
CA TYR A 41 -31.42 1.93 7.93
C TYR A 41 -30.43 0.87 7.49
N LYS A 42 -29.12 1.08 7.76
CA LYS A 42 -28.07 0.10 7.44
C LYS A 42 -28.29 -1.23 8.14
N ALA A 43 -28.68 -1.22 9.42
CA ALA A 43 -28.95 -2.43 10.18
C ALA A 43 -30.11 -3.22 9.55
N ARG A 44 -31.24 -2.55 9.26
CA ARG A 44 -32.43 -3.19 8.64
C ARG A 44 -32.17 -3.70 7.22
N ASN A 45 -31.28 -3.05 6.46
CA ASN A 45 -31.01 -3.38 5.06
C ASN A 45 -29.65 -4.05 4.85
N ARG A 46 -29.00 -4.53 5.91
CA ARG A 46 -27.62 -5.05 5.87
C ARG A 46 -27.39 -6.07 4.76
N GLU A 47 -28.26 -7.07 4.65
CA GLU A 47 -28.13 -8.14 3.67
C GLU A 47 -28.31 -7.61 2.24
N LYS A 48 -29.34 -6.80 2.00
CA LYS A 48 -29.61 -6.17 0.71
C LYS A 48 -28.43 -5.28 0.25
N LEU A 49 -27.87 -4.50 1.18
CA LEU A 49 -26.71 -3.63 0.90
C LEU A 49 -25.45 -4.47 0.60
N ARG A 50 -25.24 -5.57 1.34
CA ARG A 50 -24.15 -6.51 1.11
C ARG A 50 -24.21 -7.14 -0.27
N LEU A 51 -25.40 -7.61 -0.69
CA LEU A 51 -25.59 -8.20 -2.01
C LEU A 51 -25.35 -7.18 -3.13
N LYS A 52 -25.92 -5.97 -3.02
CA LYS A 52 -25.68 -4.89 -3.99
C LYS A 52 -24.19 -4.53 -4.10
N GLN A 53 -23.50 -4.44 -2.96
CA GLN A 53 -22.07 -4.15 -2.92
C GLN A 53 -21.25 -5.27 -3.57
N SER A 54 -21.60 -6.53 -3.29
CA SER A 54 -20.93 -7.69 -3.88
C SER A 54 -21.11 -7.74 -5.39
N GLU A 55 -22.33 -7.51 -5.87
CA GLU A 55 -22.64 -7.44 -7.30
C GLU A 55 -21.89 -6.31 -7.99
N TYR A 56 -21.92 -5.10 -7.42
CA TYR A 56 -21.15 -3.97 -7.94
C TYR A 56 -19.64 -4.28 -8.02
N GLN A 57 -19.09 -4.91 -6.98
CA GLN A 57 -17.68 -5.31 -6.96
C GLN A 57 -17.38 -6.34 -8.06
N ARG A 58 -18.25 -7.33 -8.26
CA ARG A 58 -18.10 -8.34 -9.30
C ARG A 58 -18.13 -7.72 -10.70
N LEU A 59 -19.12 -6.89 -10.98
CA LEU A 59 -19.30 -6.22 -12.29
C LEU A 59 -18.15 -5.26 -12.63
N ASN A 60 -17.58 -4.60 -11.62
CA ASN A 60 -16.53 -3.60 -11.81
C ASN A 60 -15.12 -4.14 -11.48
N SER A 61 -14.97 -5.46 -11.25
CA SER A 61 -13.70 -6.05 -10.82
C SER A 61 -12.57 -5.85 -11.83
N GLU A 62 -12.84 -6.05 -13.12
CA GLU A 62 -11.85 -5.91 -14.19
C GLU A 62 -11.36 -4.48 -14.35
N LEU A 63 -12.28 -3.53 -14.46
CA LEU A 63 -11.96 -2.10 -14.55
C LEU A 63 -11.11 -1.64 -13.36
N ARG A 64 -11.50 -2.05 -12.16
CA ARG A 64 -10.78 -1.70 -10.92
C ARG A 64 -9.40 -2.35 -10.86
N ASN A 65 -9.28 -3.60 -11.33
CA ASN A 65 -8.01 -4.31 -11.39
C ASN A 65 -7.08 -3.69 -12.43
N GLU A 66 -7.61 -3.30 -13.59
CA GLU A 66 -6.87 -2.58 -14.62
C GLU A 66 -6.38 -1.22 -14.12
N TYR A 67 -7.28 -0.41 -13.54
CA TYR A 67 -6.91 0.85 -12.92
C TYR A 67 -5.82 0.68 -11.87
N THR A 68 -5.97 -0.31 -10.97
CA THR A 68 -4.99 -0.59 -9.92
C THR A 68 -3.64 -1.01 -10.48
N ARG A 69 -3.63 -1.85 -11.55
CA ARG A 69 -2.39 -2.25 -12.23
C ARG A 69 -1.70 -1.05 -12.86
N LYS A 70 -2.45 -0.22 -13.59
CA LYS A 70 -1.93 0.99 -14.23
C LYS A 70 -1.40 2.00 -13.20
N TYR A 71 -2.17 2.27 -12.14
CA TYR A 71 -1.74 3.12 -11.04
C TYR A 71 -0.44 2.62 -10.39
N ARG A 72 -0.37 1.33 -10.04
CA ARG A 72 0.83 0.75 -9.43
C ARG A 72 2.03 0.81 -10.35
N LYS A 73 1.85 0.53 -11.65
CA LYS A 73 2.92 0.61 -12.64
C LYS A 73 3.49 2.03 -12.70
N ASN A 74 2.64 3.03 -12.90
CA ASN A 74 3.07 4.43 -12.99
C ASN A 74 3.73 4.91 -11.70
N ARG A 75 3.14 4.57 -10.55
CA ARG A 75 3.68 4.96 -9.25
C ARG A 75 5.03 4.31 -8.95
N ARG A 76 5.25 3.05 -9.35
CA ARG A 76 6.56 2.38 -9.20
C ARG A 76 7.66 3.03 -10.04
N GLN A 77 7.30 3.59 -11.19
CA GLN A 77 8.25 4.33 -12.04
C GLN A 77 8.60 5.69 -11.42
N ALA A 78 7.60 6.41 -10.92
CA ALA A 78 7.76 7.75 -10.36
C ALA A 78 8.33 7.76 -8.92
N ASP A 79 8.01 6.75 -8.11
CA ASP A 79 8.39 6.65 -6.70
C ASP A 79 9.13 5.33 -6.45
N LYS A 80 10.46 5.39 -6.46
CA LYS A 80 11.32 4.22 -6.24
C LYS A 80 11.19 3.68 -4.81
N LEU A 81 10.96 4.55 -3.82
CA LEU A 81 10.70 4.10 -2.45
C LEU A 81 9.39 3.31 -2.36
N PHE A 82 8.35 3.72 -3.11
CA PHE A 82 7.13 2.92 -3.21
C PHE A 82 7.38 1.54 -3.84
N ALA A 83 8.21 1.47 -4.88
CA ALA A 83 8.59 0.20 -5.51
C ALA A 83 9.30 -0.72 -4.52
N ILE A 84 10.29 -0.22 -3.77
CA ILE A 84 11.01 -0.95 -2.73
C ILE A 84 10.06 -1.46 -1.64
N LYS A 85 9.19 -0.60 -1.10
CA LYS A 85 8.17 -0.97 -0.11
C LYS A 85 7.30 -2.15 -0.58
N GLN A 86 6.87 -2.12 -1.84
CA GLN A 86 6.04 -3.19 -2.40
C GLN A 86 6.83 -4.50 -2.54
N ASN A 87 8.05 -4.43 -3.06
CA ASN A 87 8.91 -5.60 -3.24
C ASN A 87 9.26 -6.25 -1.90
N MET A 88 9.71 -5.46 -0.92
CA MET A 88 10.05 -5.96 0.40
C MET A 88 8.87 -6.59 1.12
N ARG A 89 7.68 -5.95 1.08
CA ARG A 89 6.46 -6.51 1.68
C ARG A 89 6.02 -7.80 1.00
N ALA A 90 6.16 -7.89 -0.33
CA ALA A 90 5.82 -9.11 -1.07
C ALA A 90 6.77 -10.24 -0.72
N ARG A 91 8.09 -9.97 -0.69
CA ARG A 91 9.12 -10.95 -0.32
C ARG A 91 8.96 -11.43 1.12
N PHE A 92 8.70 -10.53 2.07
CA PHE A 92 8.46 -10.91 3.47
C PHE A 92 7.27 -11.86 3.62
N ARG A 93 6.15 -11.54 2.96
CA ARG A 93 4.97 -12.42 2.96
C ARG A 93 5.26 -13.79 2.33
N PHE A 94 6.00 -13.80 1.22
CA PHE A 94 6.40 -15.04 0.56
C PHE A 94 7.28 -15.91 1.46
N GLU A 95 8.26 -15.31 2.13
CA GLU A 95 9.16 -16.04 3.04
C GLU A 95 8.44 -16.60 4.29
N LEU A 96 7.44 -15.88 4.82
CA LEU A 96 6.57 -16.37 5.89
C LEU A 96 5.66 -17.51 5.39
N ALA A 97 4.98 -17.31 4.27
CA ALA A 97 4.08 -18.32 3.71
C ALA A 97 4.80 -19.63 3.38
N LYS A 98 6.05 -19.55 2.87
CA LYS A 98 6.90 -20.73 2.63
C LYS A 98 7.16 -21.55 3.90
N ARG A 99 7.05 -20.94 5.07
CA ARG A 99 7.21 -21.57 6.39
C ARG A 99 5.88 -21.92 7.08
N GLY A 100 4.75 -21.74 6.38
CA GLY A 100 3.42 -21.95 6.95
C GLY A 100 2.98 -20.87 7.95
N GLU A 101 3.64 -19.70 7.92
CA GLU A 101 3.41 -18.61 8.87
C GLU A 101 2.57 -17.48 8.26
N GLU A 102 1.70 -16.87 9.07
CA GLU A 102 0.93 -15.70 8.68
C GLU A 102 1.64 -14.39 9.03
N GLN A 103 1.42 -13.37 8.19
CA GLN A 103 1.94 -12.03 8.46
C GLN A 103 1.02 -11.29 9.46
N LEU A 104 1.38 -11.28 10.73
CA LEU A 104 0.66 -10.57 11.79
C LEU A 104 1.28 -9.21 12.16
N ILE A 105 2.48 -8.90 11.65
CA ILE A 105 3.25 -7.70 12.03
C ILE A 105 3.35 -6.69 10.87
N LYS A 106 3.41 -5.40 11.23
CA LYS A 106 3.59 -4.32 10.26
C LYS A 106 5.05 -4.21 9.80
N ALA A 107 5.25 -3.70 8.58
CA ALA A 107 6.59 -3.61 7.97
C ALA A 107 7.63 -2.87 8.83
N ASN A 108 7.25 -1.77 9.46
CA ASN A 108 8.15 -1.00 10.33
C ASN A 108 8.57 -1.75 11.61
N GLN A 109 7.83 -2.75 12.02
CA GLN A 109 8.17 -3.58 13.20
C GLN A 109 9.28 -4.58 12.89
N TYR A 110 9.25 -5.22 11.70
CA TYR A 110 10.33 -6.14 11.31
C TYR A 110 11.54 -5.42 10.72
N LEU A 111 11.36 -4.23 10.13
CA LEU A 111 12.48 -3.41 9.65
C LEU A 111 13.24 -2.72 10.79
N GLY A 112 12.59 -2.45 11.92
CA GLY A 112 13.18 -1.69 13.02
C GLY A 112 13.37 -0.20 12.73
N CYS A 113 12.85 0.30 11.61
CA CYS A 113 13.01 1.69 11.21
C CYS A 113 11.84 2.20 10.34
N SER A 114 11.80 3.52 10.10
CA SER A 114 10.91 4.13 9.13
C SER A 114 11.40 3.89 7.70
N TRP A 115 10.49 3.98 6.73
CA TRP A 115 10.87 3.85 5.32
C TRP A 115 11.73 5.01 4.80
N ILE A 116 11.62 6.19 5.41
CA ILE A 116 12.48 7.33 5.09
C ILE A 116 13.88 7.06 5.59
N PHE A 117 14.02 6.62 6.84
CA PHE A 117 15.30 6.21 7.40
C PHE A 117 15.98 5.10 6.55
N LEU A 118 15.21 4.06 6.17
CA LEU A 118 15.76 2.99 5.31
C LEU A 118 16.27 3.53 3.98
N ARG A 119 15.56 4.48 3.37
CA ARG A 119 16.00 5.14 2.13
C ARG A 119 17.36 5.79 2.31
N ASP A 120 17.49 6.60 3.35
CA ASP A 120 18.71 7.37 3.60
C ASP A 120 19.87 6.44 3.98
N TYR A 121 19.62 5.43 4.81
CA TYR A 121 20.56 4.37 5.15
C TYR A 121 21.07 3.57 3.93
N LEU A 122 20.20 3.27 2.97
CA LEU A 122 20.62 2.60 1.74
C LEU A 122 21.42 3.52 0.82
N ALA A 123 21.05 4.82 0.76
CA ALA A 123 21.78 5.80 -0.03
C ALA A 123 23.22 6.00 0.46
N GLU A 124 23.44 5.98 1.77
CA GLU A 124 24.79 6.06 2.38
C GLU A 124 25.68 4.86 2.01
N LYS A 125 25.08 3.76 1.56
CA LYS A 125 25.80 2.52 1.19
C LYS A 125 25.89 2.33 -0.33
N PHE A 126 25.48 3.31 -1.13
CA PHE A 126 25.62 3.22 -2.58
C PHE A 126 27.11 3.15 -2.97
N THR A 127 27.40 2.25 -3.87
CA THR A 127 28.70 2.18 -4.55
C THR A 127 28.65 3.01 -5.83
N ASP A 128 29.83 3.22 -6.46
CA ASP A 128 29.97 4.03 -7.67
C ASP A 128 28.93 3.64 -8.73
N GLY A 129 28.24 4.64 -9.26
CA GLY A 129 27.20 4.49 -10.26
C GLY A 129 25.80 4.12 -9.73
N MET A 130 25.66 3.77 -8.46
CA MET A 130 24.32 3.53 -7.85
C MET A 130 23.61 4.83 -7.57
N SER A 131 22.33 4.87 -7.89
CA SER A 131 21.43 5.97 -7.55
C SER A 131 19.98 5.48 -7.40
N TRP A 132 19.10 6.36 -6.93
CA TRP A 132 17.67 6.04 -6.87
C TRP A 132 17.04 5.93 -8.26
N GLU A 133 17.58 6.66 -9.24
CA GLU A 133 17.08 6.71 -10.61
C GLU A 133 17.25 5.36 -11.31
N ASN A 134 18.36 4.68 -11.05
CA ASN A 134 18.64 3.37 -11.65
C ASN A 134 18.26 2.18 -10.76
N TYR A 135 17.33 2.39 -9.79
CA TYR A 135 16.75 1.27 -9.04
C TYR A 135 16.11 0.23 -9.95
N GLY A 136 16.64 -0.97 -9.93
CA GLY A 136 16.36 -2.08 -10.84
C GLY A 136 17.66 -2.67 -11.39
N ASP A 137 18.70 -1.83 -11.59
CA ASP A 137 20.04 -2.27 -11.89
C ASP A 137 20.76 -2.72 -10.62
N TRP A 138 20.29 -2.29 -9.47
CA TRP A 138 20.65 -2.76 -8.14
C TRP A 138 19.41 -3.17 -7.33
N HIS A 139 19.60 -4.03 -6.34
CA HIS A 139 18.57 -4.57 -5.48
C HIS A 139 18.84 -4.26 -4.00
N VAL A 140 17.79 -4.23 -3.18
CA VAL A 140 17.94 -4.32 -1.72
C VAL A 140 18.15 -5.79 -1.39
N ASP A 141 19.36 -6.10 -0.93
CA ASP A 141 19.79 -7.42 -0.56
C ASP A 141 19.93 -7.57 0.97
N HIS A 142 19.92 -8.82 1.45
CA HIS A 142 20.17 -9.18 2.84
C HIS A 142 21.61 -9.66 2.97
N VAL A 143 22.45 -8.97 3.74
CA VAL A 143 23.84 -9.33 3.98
C VAL A 143 23.92 -10.80 4.43
N ILE A 144 23.20 -11.15 5.48
CA ILE A 144 22.95 -12.54 5.89
C ILE A 144 21.68 -13.01 5.16
N PRO A 145 21.76 -14.04 4.33
CA PRO A 145 20.62 -14.50 3.51
C PRO A 145 19.43 -14.98 4.36
N LEU A 146 18.21 -14.66 3.93
CA LEU A 146 17.00 -15.12 4.60
C LEU A 146 16.85 -16.64 4.63
N ALA A 147 17.51 -17.34 3.70
CA ALA A 147 17.52 -18.80 3.66
C ALA A 147 18.23 -19.44 4.86
N SER A 148 19.10 -18.71 5.56
CA SER A 148 19.79 -19.20 6.76
C SER A 148 18.90 -19.24 8.01
N ALA A 149 17.76 -18.54 8.00
CA ALA A 149 16.84 -18.51 9.12
C ALA A 149 16.20 -19.88 9.39
N LYS A 150 16.35 -20.37 10.62
CA LYS A 150 15.79 -21.65 11.07
C LYS A 150 14.45 -21.50 11.77
N SER A 151 14.11 -20.28 12.23
CA SER A 151 12.85 -19.97 12.89
C SER A 151 12.23 -18.68 12.35
N LYS A 152 10.98 -18.41 12.73
CA LYS A 152 10.27 -17.15 12.41
C LYS A 152 10.97 -15.94 13.06
N GLU A 153 11.41 -16.10 14.30
CA GLU A 153 12.10 -15.05 15.06
C GLU A 153 13.44 -14.69 14.40
N GLU A 154 14.18 -15.69 13.91
CA GLU A 154 15.40 -15.47 13.14
C GLU A 154 15.10 -14.79 11.81
N LEU A 155 14.06 -15.24 11.09
CA LEU A 155 13.63 -14.59 9.86
C LEU A 155 13.30 -13.11 10.09
N ILE A 156 12.54 -12.79 11.14
CA ILE A 156 12.20 -11.40 11.50
C ILE A 156 13.48 -10.59 11.79
N ARG A 157 14.44 -11.15 12.54
CA ARG A 157 15.72 -10.48 12.81
C ARG A 157 16.50 -10.20 11.54
N LEU A 158 16.52 -11.13 10.58
CA LEU A 158 17.20 -10.94 9.30
C LEU A 158 16.54 -9.88 8.40
N TRP A 159 15.29 -9.50 8.67
CA TRP A 159 14.62 -8.38 7.99
C TRP A 159 14.94 -7.01 8.59
N HIS A 160 15.66 -6.94 9.70
CA HIS A 160 16.06 -5.67 10.30
C HIS A 160 16.93 -4.86 9.33
N TYR A 161 16.78 -3.53 9.31
CA TYR A 161 17.46 -2.65 8.35
C TYR A 161 18.99 -2.81 8.34
N SER A 162 19.58 -3.12 9.51
CA SER A 162 21.04 -3.30 9.62
C SER A 162 21.59 -4.49 8.82
N ASN A 163 20.72 -5.44 8.46
CA ASN A 163 21.06 -6.57 7.59
C ASN A 163 20.77 -6.27 6.10
N LEU A 164 20.40 -5.04 5.75
CA LEU A 164 20.09 -4.65 4.39
C LEU A 164 21.24 -3.86 3.77
N GLN A 165 21.46 -4.10 2.47
CA GLN A 165 22.43 -3.38 1.66
C GLN A 165 21.92 -3.20 0.23
N PRO A 166 22.34 -2.14 -0.48
CA PRO A 166 22.23 -2.11 -1.93
C PRO A 166 23.30 -3.03 -2.52
N LEU A 167 22.93 -3.81 -3.53
CA LEU A 167 23.85 -4.69 -4.24
C LEU A 167 23.48 -4.68 -5.73
N TRP A 168 24.46 -4.58 -6.62
CA TRP A 168 24.21 -4.68 -8.05
C TRP A 168 23.45 -5.96 -8.38
N ALA A 169 22.52 -5.89 -9.33
CA ALA A 169 21.63 -7.01 -9.65
C ALA A 169 22.42 -8.26 -10.07
N SER A 170 23.52 -8.09 -10.83
CA SER A 170 24.46 -9.15 -11.20
C SER A 170 25.07 -9.82 -9.96
N ASP A 171 25.60 -9.00 -9.06
CA ASP A 171 26.29 -9.48 -7.85
C ASP A 171 25.32 -10.14 -6.88
N ASN A 172 24.08 -9.60 -6.79
CA ASN A 172 23.04 -10.21 -5.99
C ASN A 172 22.64 -11.62 -6.50
N ILE A 173 22.62 -11.81 -7.82
CA ILE A 173 22.38 -13.12 -8.44
C ILE A 173 23.56 -14.07 -8.14
N LEU A 174 24.79 -13.60 -8.29
CA LEU A 174 26.00 -14.40 -8.00
C LEU A 174 26.12 -14.77 -6.51
N LYS A 175 25.77 -13.83 -5.62
CA LYS A 175 25.72 -14.06 -4.18
C LYS A 175 24.71 -15.15 -3.82
N GLY A 176 23.49 -15.08 -4.36
CA GLY A 176 22.42 -16.03 -4.05
C GLY A 176 22.17 -16.16 -2.55
N ALA A 177 22.33 -17.38 -2.01
CA ALA A 177 22.19 -17.67 -0.58
C ALA A 177 23.54 -17.88 0.15
N LYS A 178 24.65 -17.46 -0.44
CA LYS A 178 25.97 -17.58 0.17
C LYS A 178 26.10 -16.65 1.37
N MET A 179 26.75 -17.12 2.42
CA MET A 179 27.11 -16.32 3.59
C MET A 179 28.27 -15.37 3.26
N PRO A 180 28.45 -14.25 4.00
CA PRO A 180 29.52 -13.28 3.73
C PRO A 180 30.92 -13.87 3.68
N ASP A 181 31.23 -14.83 4.56
CA ASP A 181 32.48 -15.57 4.60
C ASP A 181 32.73 -16.46 3.37
N GLN A 182 31.70 -16.83 2.64
CA GLN A 182 31.77 -17.65 1.42
C GLN A 182 31.93 -16.81 0.14
N LEU A 183 31.95 -15.48 0.25
CA LEU A 183 32.12 -14.55 -0.86
C LEU A 183 33.55 -14.06 -1.05
N VAL A 184 34.44 -14.39 -0.12
CA VAL A 184 35.82 -13.90 -0.04
C VAL A 184 36.84 -14.94 -0.62
N ALA A 185 36.33 -15.96 -1.29
CA ALA A 185 37.15 -17.00 -1.91
C ALA A 185 37.34 -16.79 -3.41
#